data_2738ce01f15debac07daa3c7ea489204
#
_entry.id   2738ce01f15debac07daa3c7ea489204
#
_cell.length_a   1.000
_cell.length_b   1.000
_cell.length_c   1.000
_cell.angle_alpha   90.00
_cell.angle_beta   90.00
_cell.angle_gamma   90.00
#
_symmetry.space_group_name_H-M   'P 1'
#
loop_
_entity.id
_entity.type
_entity.pdbx_description
1 polymer ?
#
loop_
_entity_poly.entity_id
_entity_poly.type
_entity_poly.pdbx_seq_one_letter_code
_entity_poly.pdbx_strand_id
1 'polypeptide(L)'
;MKIENRIQQNQHHFTKVDQQIAQFILSVDDHTDLGAINQLADAIGVSPSSITRFAHKLNYDSFQSFRFAIQHELQTEPIHNSPSIQILHQHYRAIMDHTGEFLVEDDLMYLVNTIEQSDKIIFIGIGSSGLSAQELYFRTSRMGFNTLAITDAHLMTVIGHMCHGNTTIVAFTNSGATKEIMDSLSHGRENGATVIAISHFRTPALEQHCHRIIMTADRNQTHDAYFINSQLANHFIIDLLSYHLLQNEERLAHFTSSYEQLLAKRAPTTYSTHDFHRLQD
;
A
#
# COMPACT_ATOMS: atom_id res chain seq x y z
N MET A 1 15.37 -19.47 -1.62
CA MET A 1 14.20 -18.77 -2.21
C MET A 1 12.99 -19.40 -1.58
N LYS A 2 12.11 -18.60 -0.99
CA LYS A 2 10.89 -19.06 -0.30
C LYS A 2 9.99 -19.86 -1.24
N ILE A 3 9.26 -20.83 -0.68
CA ILE A 3 8.36 -21.69 -1.46
C ILE A 3 7.22 -20.89 -2.11
N GLU A 4 6.73 -19.88 -1.41
CA GLU A 4 5.76 -18.92 -1.92
C GLU A 4 6.24 -18.25 -3.21
N ASN A 5 7.48 -17.75 -3.23
CA ASN A 5 8.08 -17.14 -4.42
C ASN A 5 8.25 -18.13 -5.57
N ARG A 6 8.57 -19.42 -5.27
CA ARG A 6 8.65 -20.47 -6.30
C ARG A 6 7.27 -20.79 -6.88
N ILE A 7 6.24 -20.81 -6.03
CA ILE A 7 4.85 -20.99 -6.46
C ILE A 7 4.44 -19.83 -7.38
N GLN A 8 4.66 -18.59 -6.98
CA GLN A 8 4.33 -17.41 -7.79
C GLN A 8 5.04 -17.40 -9.14
N GLN A 9 6.33 -17.73 -9.19
CA GLN A 9 7.09 -17.77 -10.44
C GLN A 9 6.60 -18.84 -11.42
N ASN A 10 6.07 -19.95 -10.92
CA ASN A 10 5.65 -21.09 -11.75
C ASN A 10 4.13 -21.20 -11.95
N GLN A 11 3.33 -20.33 -11.37
CA GLN A 11 1.85 -20.40 -11.38
C GLN A 11 1.25 -20.46 -12.80
N HIS A 12 1.92 -19.88 -13.79
CA HIS A 12 1.46 -19.87 -15.19
C HIS A 12 1.47 -21.25 -15.85
N HIS A 13 2.19 -22.21 -15.26
CA HIS A 13 2.27 -23.60 -15.73
C HIS A 13 1.41 -24.55 -14.89
N PHE A 14 0.61 -24.03 -13.96
CA PHE A 14 -0.17 -24.85 -13.04
C PHE A 14 -1.47 -25.33 -13.67
N THR A 15 -1.71 -26.63 -13.57
CA THR A 15 -3.02 -27.23 -13.80
C THR A 15 -3.94 -26.95 -12.61
N LYS A 16 -5.23 -27.24 -12.72
CA LYS A 16 -6.19 -27.12 -11.59
C LYS A 16 -5.73 -27.92 -10.35
N VAL A 17 -5.14 -29.10 -10.55
CA VAL A 17 -4.58 -29.91 -9.46
C VAL A 17 -3.36 -29.23 -8.84
N ASP A 18 -2.48 -28.64 -9.65
CA ASP A 18 -1.32 -27.88 -9.14
C ASP A 18 -1.76 -26.67 -8.32
N GLN A 19 -2.80 -25.96 -8.76
CA GLN A 19 -3.36 -24.82 -8.02
C GLN A 19 -3.94 -25.24 -6.67
N GLN A 20 -4.64 -26.38 -6.62
CA GLN A 20 -5.16 -26.94 -5.37
C GLN A 20 -4.04 -27.31 -4.40
N ILE A 21 -2.95 -27.93 -4.90
CA ILE A 21 -1.77 -28.23 -4.08
C ILE A 21 -1.11 -26.95 -3.60
N ALA A 22 -0.91 -25.98 -4.48
CA ALA A 22 -0.31 -24.67 -4.15
C ALA A 22 -1.10 -23.95 -3.05
N GLN A 23 -2.42 -23.90 -3.18
CA GLN A 23 -3.30 -23.25 -2.21
C GLN A 23 -3.21 -23.93 -0.83
N PHE A 24 -3.19 -25.25 -0.78
CA PHE A 24 -3.00 -25.98 0.48
C PHE A 24 -1.65 -25.65 1.11
N ILE A 25 -0.56 -25.71 0.33
CA ILE A 25 0.80 -25.45 0.83
C ILE A 25 0.93 -24.01 1.36
N LEU A 26 0.29 -23.02 0.74
CA LEU A 26 0.28 -21.63 1.20
C LEU A 26 -0.58 -21.42 2.46
N SER A 27 -1.48 -22.34 2.78
CA SER A 27 -2.31 -22.28 4.00
C SER A 27 -1.71 -23.02 5.20
N VAL A 28 -0.60 -23.71 5.03
CA VAL A 28 0.09 -24.49 6.08
C VAL A 28 0.80 -23.55 7.05
N ASP A 29 0.63 -23.79 8.35
CA ASP A 29 1.30 -23.07 9.43
C ASP A 29 2.46 -23.88 10.06
N ASP A 30 3.17 -23.27 11.00
CA ASP A 30 4.32 -23.84 11.72
C ASP A 30 3.97 -25.05 12.59
N HIS A 31 2.69 -25.29 12.89
CA HIS A 31 2.20 -26.43 13.66
C HIS A 31 1.75 -27.60 12.77
N THR A 32 1.73 -27.42 11.46
CA THR A 32 1.22 -28.42 10.52
C THR A 32 2.31 -29.43 10.16
N ASP A 33 2.17 -30.69 10.57
CA ASP A 33 3.00 -31.78 10.06
C ASP A 33 2.47 -32.22 8.69
N LEU A 34 3.28 -32.04 7.66
CA LEU A 34 2.95 -32.49 6.30
C LEU A 34 2.92 -34.02 6.14
N GLY A 35 3.44 -34.76 7.12
CA GLY A 35 3.39 -36.21 7.14
C GLY A 35 4.06 -36.91 5.95
N ALA A 36 3.64 -38.14 5.68
CA ALA A 36 4.03 -38.91 4.49
C ALA A 36 3.25 -38.40 3.26
N ILE A 37 3.78 -38.66 2.05
CA ILE A 37 3.15 -38.21 0.79
C ILE A 37 1.70 -38.69 0.64
N ASN A 38 1.35 -39.86 1.14
CA ASN A 38 -0.02 -40.38 1.09
C ASN A 38 -0.95 -39.56 2.00
N GLN A 39 -0.49 -39.22 3.20
CA GLN A 39 -1.28 -38.37 4.14
C GLN A 39 -1.52 -36.98 3.57
N LEU A 40 -0.50 -36.36 2.98
CA LEU A 40 -0.64 -35.09 2.31
C LEU A 40 -1.58 -35.18 1.08
N ALA A 41 -1.46 -36.26 0.29
CA ALA A 41 -2.32 -36.48 -0.85
C ALA A 41 -3.80 -36.61 -0.45
N ASP A 42 -4.07 -37.38 0.62
CA ASP A 42 -5.41 -37.56 1.17
C ASP A 42 -5.98 -36.23 1.72
N ALA A 43 -5.15 -35.44 2.43
CA ALA A 43 -5.56 -34.16 2.98
C ALA A 43 -5.95 -33.12 1.90
N ILE A 44 -5.25 -33.15 0.75
CA ILE A 44 -5.51 -32.25 -0.38
C ILE A 44 -6.62 -32.82 -1.29
N GLY A 45 -6.84 -34.16 -1.29
CA GLY A 45 -7.75 -34.82 -2.20
C GLY A 45 -7.14 -35.05 -3.60
N VAL A 46 -5.84 -35.31 -3.68
CA VAL A 46 -5.10 -35.55 -4.94
C VAL A 46 -4.29 -36.83 -4.89
N SER A 47 -3.73 -37.29 -6.02
CA SER A 47 -2.87 -38.46 -6.02
C SER A 47 -1.44 -38.15 -5.53
N PRO A 48 -0.72 -39.10 -4.87
CA PRO A 48 0.68 -38.93 -4.49
C PRO A 48 1.58 -38.52 -5.67
N SER A 49 1.32 -39.07 -6.84
CA SER A 49 2.04 -38.76 -8.07
C SER A 49 1.83 -37.29 -8.53
N SER A 50 0.68 -36.69 -8.22
CA SER A 50 0.42 -35.31 -8.50
C SER A 50 1.29 -34.39 -7.63
N ILE A 51 1.45 -34.72 -6.36
CA ILE A 51 2.33 -33.97 -5.43
C ILE A 51 3.79 -34.07 -5.88
N THR A 52 4.25 -35.24 -6.29
CA THR A 52 5.62 -35.41 -6.79
C THR A 52 5.85 -34.57 -8.05
N ARG A 53 4.91 -34.57 -9.00
CA ARG A 53 5.00 -33.73 -10.20
C ARG A 53 4.98 -32.26 -9.88
N PHE A 54 4.17 -31.85 -8.91
CA PHE A 54 4.15 -30.46 -8.43
C PHE A 54 5.48 -30.06 -7.82
N ALA A 55 6.10 -30.91 -6.97
CA ALA A 55 7.42 -30.67 -6.41
C ALA A 55 8.49 -30.48 -7.51
N HIS A 56 8.47 -31.31 -8.54
CA HIS A 56 9.38 -31.16 -9.69
C HIS A 56 9.14 -29.88 -10.48
N LYS A 57 7.89 -29.41 -10.64
CA LYS A 57 7.58 -28.12 -11.26
C LYS A 57 8.15 -26.92 -10.48
N LEU A 58 8.29 -27.07 -9.17
CA LEU A 58 8.93 -26.10 -8.30
C LEU A 58 10.46 -26.28 -8.19
N ASN A 59 11.07 -27.15 -9.05
CA ASN A 59 12.49 -27.46 -9.09
C ASN A 59 13.01 -28.13 -7.80
N TYR A 60 12.22 -29.07 -7.24
CA TYR A 60 12.67 -29.98 -6.20
C TYR A 60 12.87 -31.38 -6.76
N ASP A 61 13.98 -32.05 -6.37
CA ASP A 61 14.35 -33.38 -6.89
C ASP A 61 13.43 -34.49 -6.42
N SER A 62 12.71 -34.29 -5.30
CA SER A 62 11.82 -35.29 -4.72
C SER A 62 10.79 -34.66 -3.80
N PHE A 63 9.73 -35.41 -3.45
CA PHE A 63 8.80 -35.02 -2.40
C PHE A 63 9.51 -34.79 -1.04
N GLN A 64 10.52 -35.56 -0.72
CA GLN A 64 11.26 -35.41 0.54
C GLN A 64 11.99 -34.09 0.59
N SER A 65 12.69 -33.69 -0.49
CA SER A 65 13.35 -32.38 -0.56
C SER A 65 12.34 -31.23 -0.53
N PHE A 66 11.19 -31.40 -1.17
CA PHE A 66 10.07 -30.44 -1.13
C PHE A 66 9.51 -30.29 0.28
N ARG A 67 9.16 -31.41 0.94
CA ARG A 67 8.66 -31.41 2.32
C ARG A 67 9.66 -30.78 3.30
N PHE A 68 10.93 -31.17 3.20
CA PHE A 68 11.98 -30.62 4.05
C PHE A 68 12.12 -29.10 3.88
N ALA A 69 12.04 -28.61 2.64
CA ALA A 69 12.11 -27.19 2.35
C ALA A 69 10.93 -26.42 3.00
N ILE A 70 9.70 -26.94 2.92
CA ILE A 70 8.53 -26.35 3.57
C ILE A 70 8.71 -26.34 5.09
N GLN A 71 9.01 -27.47 5.69
CA GLN A 71 9.16 -27.58 7.14
C GLN A 71 10.30 -26.69 7.66
N HIS A 72 11.41 -26.62 6.94
CA HIS A 72 12.53 -25.74 7.28
C HIS A 72 12.13 -24.26 7.15
N GLU A 73 11.34 -23.90 6.16
CA GLU A 73 10.89 -22.53 5.95
C GLU A 73 9.88 -22.09 7.02
N LEU A 74 8.99 -22.98 7.46
CA LEU A 74 8.05 -22.74 8.56
C LEU A 74 8.76 -22.60 9.92
N GLN A 75 9.88 -23.30 10.11
CA GLN A 75 10.66 -23.24 11.37
C GLN A 75 11.74 -22.16 11.40
N THR A 76 12.03 -21.57 10.26
CA THR A 76 13.09 -20.54 10.17
C THR A 76 12.46 -19.16 10.12
N GLU A 77 12.80 -18.30 11.09
CA GLU A 77 12.60 -16.88 10.93
C GLU A 77 13.19 -16.43 9.58
N PRO A 78 12.57 -15.45 8.87
CA PRO A 78 13.03 -15.04 7.55
C PRO A 78 14.50 -14.67 7.61
N ILE A 79 15.37 -15.49 7.01
CA ILE A 79 16.81 -15.25 6.94
C ILE A 79 17.03 -14.07 5.99
N HIS A 80 16.96 -12.87 6.51
CA HIS A 80 17.59 -11.72 5.88
C HIS A 80 19.10 -11.82 6.16
N ASN A 81 19.82 -12.57 5.31
CA ASN A 81 21.26 -12.81 5.47
C ASN A 81 22.13 -11.56 5.35
N SER A 82 21.57 -10.42 4.96
CA SER A 82 22.30 -9.15 4.86
C SER A 82 21.96 -8.26 6.05
N PRO A 83 22.97 -7.80 6.83
CA PRO A 83 22.75 -6.86 7.91
C PRO A 83 22.02 -5.59 7.49
N SER A 84 22.28 -5.08 6.28
CA SER A 84 21.60 -3.90 5.74
C SER A 84 20.11 -4.15 5.48
N ILE A 85 19.71 -5.34 5.04
CA ILE A 85 18.29 -5.70 4.85
C ILE A 85 17.58 -5.76 6.22
N GLN A 86 18.22 -6.36 7.21
CA GLN A 86 17.65 -6.43 8.58
C GLN A 86 17.47 -5.03 9.18
N ILE A 87 18.47 -4.16 9.05
CA ILE A 87 18.42 -2.77 9.52
C ILE A 87 17.27 -2.03 8.84
N LEU A 88 17.18 -2.06 7.50
CA LEU A 88 16.11 -1.38 6.79
C LEU A 88 14.72 -1.93 7.14
N HIS A 89 14.60 -3.24 7.31
CA HIS A 89 13.34 -3.86 7.72
C HIS A 89 12.91 -3.40 9.13
N GLN A 90 13.85 -3.28 10.07
CA GLN A 90 13.59 -2.74 11.41
C GLN A 90 13.15 -1.27 11.34
N HIS A 91 13.83 -0.44 10.52
CA HIS A 91 13.46 0.96 10.31
C HIS A 91 12.05 1.11 9.72
N TYR A 92 11.72 0.30 8.72
CA TYR A 92 10.39 0.33 8.11
C TYR A 92 9.30 -0.07 9.10
N ARG A 93 9.55 -1.12 9.88
CA ARG A 93 8.63 -1.54 10.95
C ARG A 93 8.43 -0.42 11.96
N ALA A 94 9.51 0.16 12.47
CA ALA A 94 9.44 1.24 13.45
C ALA A 94 8.63 2.46 12.93
N ILE A 95 8.86 2.87 11.68
CA ILE A 95 8.11 3.98 11.07
C ILE A 95 6.62 3.65 10.96
N MET A 96 6.26 2.43 10.56
CA MET A 96 4.86 2.01 10.45
C MET A 96 4.18 1.91 11.82
N ASP A 97 4.85 1.29 12.79
CA ASP A 97 4.33 1.13 14.14
C ASP A 97 4.08 2.51 14.80
N HIS A 98 5.06 3.39 14.76
CA HIS A 98 4.92 4.75 15.31
C HIS A 98 3.90 5.60 14.56
N THR A 99 3.79 5.46 13.22
CA THR A 99 2.73 6.15 12.47
C THR A 99 1.36 5.67 12.92
N GLY A 100 1.20 4.36 13.13
CA GLY A 100 -0.04 3.79 13.68
C GLY A 100 -0.37 4.30 15.08
N GLU A 101 0.63 4.49 15.96
CA GLU A 101 0.44 5.05 17.30
C GLU A 101 0.01 6.53 17.28
N PHE A 102 0.49 7.32 16.31
CA PHE A 102 0.11 8.73 16.15
C PHE A 102 -1.24 8.93 15.46
N LEU A 103 -1.68 7.94 14.72
CA LEU A 103 -2.90 8.04 13.93
C LEU A 103 -4.14 8.02 14.82
N VAL A 104 -4.94 9.07 14.70
CA VAL A 104 -6.25 9.14 15.32
C VAL A 104 -7.29 8.74 14.28
N GLU A 105 -8.05 7.69 14.55
CA GLU A 105 -9.06 7.12 13.64
C GLU A 105 -10.07 8.17 13.19
N ASP A 106 -10.53 9.02 14.11
CA ASP A 106 -11.48 10.11 13.80
C ASP A 106 -10.90 11.11 12.79
N ASP A 107 -9.60 11.40 12.82
CA ASP A 107 -8.96 12.30 11.87
C ASP A 107 -8.81 11.64 10.49
N LEU A 108 -8.51 10.34 10.44
CA LEU A 108 -8.50 9.57 9.20
C LEU A 108 -9.89 9.52 8.56
N MET A 109 -10.92 9.18 9.33
CA MET A 109 -12.30 9.10 8.85
C MET A 109 -12.84 10.49 8.46
N TYR A 110 -12.40 11.55 9.14
CA TYR A 110 -12.70 12.91 8.70
C TYR A 110 -12.12 13.19 7.30
N LEU A 111 -10.88 12.78 7.03
CA LEU A 111 -10.26 12.93 5.70
C LEU A 111 -11.00 12.10 4.64
N VAL A 112 -11.35 10.84 4.93
CA VAL A 112 -12.13 9.96 4.03
C VAL A 112 -13.45 10.63 3.65
N ASN A 113 -14.24 11.04 4.66
CA ASN A 113 -15.55 11.65 4.44
C ASN A 113 -15.45 12.99 3.70
N THR A 114 -14.42 13.78 4.00
CA THR A 114 -14.19 15.06 3.33
C THR A 114 -13.87 14.85 1.85
N ILE A 115 -13.04 13.86 1.50
CA ILE A 115 -12.72 13.51 0.11
C ILE A 115 -13.99 13.06 -0.63
N GLU A 116 -14.82 12.18 -0.03
CA GLU A 116 -16.05 11.70 -0.64
C GLU A 116 -17.07 12.82 -0.92
N GLN A 117 -17.09 13.85 -0.09
CA GLN A 117 -18.07 14.95 -0.21
C GLN A 117 -17.57 16.13 -1.06
N SER A 118 -16.30 16.14 -1.45
CA SER A 118 -15.70 17.28 -2.15
C SER A 118 -15.99 17.27 -3.65
N ASP A 119 -16.32 18.41 -4.22
CA ASP A 119 -16.46 18.60 -5.66
C ASP A 119 -15.09 18.64 -6.35
N LYS A 120 -14.05 19.08 -5.64
CA LYS A 120 -12.68 19.17 -6.11
C LYS A 120 -11.70 18.94 -4.97
N ILE A 121 -10.69 18.12 -5.22
CA ILE A 121 -9.65 17.80 -4.25
C ILE A 121 -8.29 18.20 -4.82
N ILE A 122 -7.50 18.92 -4.04
CA ILE A 122 -6.18 19.38 -4.45
C ILE A 122 -5.15 18.83 -3.47
N PHE A 123 -4.27 17.99 -3.97
CA PHE A 123 -3.13 17.47 -3.22
C PHE A 123 -1.92 18.36 -3.46
N ILE A 124 -1.29 18.83 -2.39
CA ILE A 124 -0.10 19.70 -2.51
C ILE A 124 1.08 19.13 -1.72
N GLY A 125 2.29 19.35 -2.23
CA GLY A 125 3.54 18.93 -1.58
C GLY A 125 4.75 19.32 -2.43
N ILE A 126 5.89 19.60 -1.81
CA ILE A 126 7.14 19.98 -2.48
C ILE A 126 8.19 18.91 -2.26
N GLY A 127 9.02 18.65 -3.29
CA GLY A 127 10.08 17.64 -3.23
C GLY A 127 9.51 16.23 -3.03
N SER A 128 10.03 15.51 -2.03
CA SER A 128 9.55 14.17 -1.71
C SER A 128 8.09 14.13 -1.25
N SER A 129 7.61 15.15 -0.54
CA SER A 129 6.19 15.30 -0.20
C SER A 129 5.31 15.49 -1.44
N GLY A 130 5.84 16.09 -2.50
CA GLY A 130 5.17 16.20 -3.80
C GLY A 130 4.94 14.85 -4.46
N LEU A 131 5.86 13.88 -4.28
CA LEU A 131 5.67 12.51 -4.77
C LEU A 131 4.49 11.82 -4.07
N SER A 132 4.31 12.05 -2.76
CA SER A 132 3.15 11.54 -2.02
C SER A 132 1.83 12.18 -2.51
N ALA A 133 1.85 13.48 -2.78
CA ALA A 133 0.70 14.19 -3.36
C ALA A 133 0.33 13.64 -4.74
N GLN A 134 1.32 13.36 -5.60
CA GLN A 134 1.10 12.76 -6.91
C GLN A 134 0.57 11.31 -6.80
N GLU A 135 1.10 10.51 -5.89
CA GLU A 135 0.64 9.14 -5.68
C GLU A 135 -0.84 9.10 -5.27
N LEU A 136 -1.24 9.93 -4.32
CA LEU A 136 -2.64 10.00 -3.90
C LEU A 136 -3.54 10.55 -5.03
N TYR A 137 -3.06 11.51 -5.79
CA TYR A 137 -3.75 11.99 -7.00
C TYR A 137 -3.99 10.85 -8.01
N PHE A 138 -2.97 10.04 -8.33
CA PHE A 138 -3.14 8.93 -9.27
C PHE A 138 -4.16 7.90 -8.77
N ARG A 139 -4.16 7.58 -7.49
CA ARG A 139 -5.10 6.61 -6.92
C ARG A 139 -6.53 7.14 -6.95
N THR A 140 -6.74 8.35 -6.45
CA THR A 140 -8.08 8.94 -6.34
C THR A 140 -8.68 9.32 -7.70
N SER A 141 -7.86 9.77 -8.67
CA SER A 141 -8.32 9.96 -10.05
C SER A 141 -8.88 8.67 -10.66
N ARG A 142 -8.24 7.52 -10.39
CA ARG A 142 -8.72 6.22 -10.86
C ARG A 142 -9.99 5.74 -10.15
N MET A 143 -10.25 6.26 -8.95
CA MET A 143 -11.49 6.04 -8.21
C MET A 143 -12.64 6.98 -8.68
N GLY A 144 -12.39 7.82 -9.67
CA GLY A 144 -13.40 8.73 -10.25
C GLY A 144 -13.55 10.06 -9.53
N PHE A 145 -12.62 10.44 -8.63
CA PHE A 145 -12.65 11.74 -8.00
C PHE A 145 -12.09 12.85 -8.92
N ASN A 146 -12.63 14.05 -8.80
CA ASN A 146 -12.09 15.25 -9.44
C ASN A 146 -10.90 15.78 -8.65
N THR A 147 -9.70 15.34 -9.02
CA THR A 147 -8.47 15.59 -8.24
C THR A 147 -7.39 16.29 -9.06
N LEU A 148 -6.50 16.98 -8.37
CA LEU A 148 -5.35 17.66 -8.93
C LEU A 148 -4.16 17.54 -7.95
N ALA A 149 -2.95 17.28 -8.47
CA ALA A 149 -1.72 17.37 -7.69
C ALA A 149 -0.91 18.61 -8.09
N ILE A 150 -0.48 19.40 -7.12
CA ILE A 150 0.35 20.59 -7.32
C ILE A 150 1.64 20.42 -6.54
N THR A 151 2.74 20.34 -7.28
CA THR A 151 4.09 20.14 -6.73
C THR A 151 5.04 21.30 -7.08
N ASP A 152 4.58 22.20 -7.93
CA ASP A 152 5.30 23.43 -8.28
C ASP A 152 5.03 24.52 -7.26
N ALA A 153 6.10 25.10 -6.70
CA ALA A 153 6.03 26.11 -5.63
C ALA A 153 5.34 27.41 -6.07
N HIS A 154 5.51 27.84 -7.33
CA HIS A 154 4.88 29.05 -7.83
C HIS A 154 3.37 28.86 -8.01
N LEU A 155 2.96 27.72 -8.55
CA LEU A 155 1.54 27.41 -8.69
C LEU A 155 0.86 27.26 -7.32
N MET A 156 1.56 26.73 -6.31
CA MET A 156 1.05 26.67 -4.95
C MET A 156 0.66 28.03 -4.39
N THR A 157 1.45 29.08 -4.65
CA THR A 157 1.16 30.41 -4.10
C THR A 157 -0.17 31.00 -4.59
N VAL A 158 -0.67 30.54 -5.74
CA VAL A 158 -1.92 31.06 -6.33
C VAL A 158 -3.10 30.12 -6.14
N ILE A 159 -2.87 28.82 -5.92
CA ILE A 159 -3.95 27.84 -5.89
C ILE A 159 -4.92 28.05 -4.73
N GLY A 160 -4.44 28.49 -3.58
CA GLY A 160 -5.28 28.81 -2.44
C GLY A 160 -6.30 29.91 -2.75
N HIS A 161 -5.92 30.90 -3.56
CA HIS A 161 -6.82 31.98 -4.02
C HIS A 161 -7.86 31.50 -5.02
N MET A 162 -7.61 30.38 -5.72
CA MET A 162 -8.53 29.80 -6.71
C MET A 162 -9.49 28.79 -6.10
N CYS A 163 -9.36 28.51 -4.80
CA CYS A 163 -10.27 27.62 -4.09
C CYS A 163 -11.55 28.36 -3.72
N HIS A 164 -12.65 27.64 -3.73
CA HIS A 164 -13.94 28.15 -3.29
C HIS A 164 -14.88 26.98 -2.98
N GLY A 165 -15.85 27.22 -2.09
CA GLY A 165 -16.94 26.30 -1.82
C GLY A 165 -16.46 24.92 -1.38
N ASN A 166 -16.93 23.90 -2.07
CA ASN A 166 -16.71 22.49 -1.74
C ASN A 166 -15.37 21.94 -2.27
N THR A 167 -14.27 22.73 -2.10
CA THR A 167 -12.90 22.32 -2.44
C THR A 167 -12.18 21.85 -1.19
N THR A 168 -11.45 20.74 -1.29
CA THR A 168 -10.56 20.25 -0.24
C THR A 168 -9.11 20.35 -0.68
N ILE A 169 -8.24 20.91 0.18
CA ILE A 169 -6.79 20.90 0.03
C ILE A 169 -6.22 19.88 1.03
N VAL A 170 -5.48 18.91 0.55
CA VAL A 170 -4.71 17.96 1.36
C VAL A 170 -3.22 18.21 1.12
N ALA A 171 -2.51 18.66 2.14
CA ALA A 171 -1.09 18.98 2.06
C ALA A 171 -0.22 17.90 2.68
N PHE A 172 0.77 17.43 1.94
CA PHE A 172 1.88 16.64 2.47
C PHE A 172 3.02 17.60 2.83
N THR A 173 3.37 17.69 4.11
CA THR A 173 4.42 18.59 4.59
C THR A 173 5.16 18.00 5.78
N ASN A 174 6.32 17.39 5.54
CA ASN A 174 7.07 16.73 6.60
C ASN A 174 7.44 17.67 7.75
N SER A 175 7.91 18.89 7.45
CA SER A 175 8.31 19.89 8.46
C SER A 175 7.16 20.67 9.07
N GLY A 176 6.02 20.75 8.38
CA GLY A 176 4.91 21.63 8.76
C GLY A 176 5.25 23.13 8.73
N ALA A 177 6.30 23.54 7.97
CA ALA A 177 6.81 24.90 7.97
C ALA A 177 7.20 25.43 6.59
N THR A 178 6.97 24.69 5.51
CA THR A 178 7.28 25.13 4.14
C THR A 178 6.37 26.30 3.77
N LYS A 179 6.98 27.45 3.47
CA LYS A 179 6.25 28.71 3.30
C LYS A 179 5.16 28.63 2.23
N GLU A 180 5.47 28.12 1.05
CA GLU A 180 4.54 28.02 -0.08
C GLU A 180 3.33 27.13 0.24
N ILE A 181 3.57 26.07 1.03
CA ILE A 181 2.48 25.22 1.52
C ILE A 181 1.63 25.98 2.53
N MET A 182 2.25 26.65 3.51
CA MET A 182 1.52 27.41 4.53
C MET A 182 0.68 28.54 3.92
N ASP A 183 1.24 29.27 2.95
CA ASP A 183 0.51 30.30 2.21
C ASP A 183 -0.71 29.72 1.48
N SER A 184 -0.53 28.57 0.81
CA SER A 184 -1.64 27.87 0.14
C SER A 184 -2.75 27.43 1.09
N LEU A 185 -2.38 26.91 2.26
CA LEU A 185 -3.35 26.47 3.28
C LEU A 185 -4.11 27.67 3.87
N SER A 186 -3.41 28.77 4.17
CA SER A 186 -4.01 30.01 4.68
C SER A 186 -5.04 30.57 3.71
N HIS A 187 -4.62 30.81 2.46
CA HIS A 187 -5.51 31.36 1.43
C HIS A 187 -6.66 30.41 1.08
N GLY A 188 -6.39 29.11 1.02
CA GLY A 188 -7.44 28.11 0.78
C GLY A 188 -8.51 28.16 1.86
N ARG A 189 -8.11 28.21 3.13
CA ARG A 189 -9.04 28.34 4.26
C ARG A 189 -9.83 29.65 4.24
N GLU A 190 -9.17 30.77 3.96
CA GLU A 190 -9.80 32.09 3.85
C GLU A 190 -10.86 32.15 2.73
N ASN A 191 -10.66 31.36 1.64
CA ASN A 191 -11.60 31.22 0.53
C ASN A 191 -12.61 30.06 0.71
N GLY A 192 -12.72 29.50 1.90
CA GLY A 192 -13.75 28.52 2.27
C GLY A 192 -13.44 27.08 1.90
N ALA A 193 -12.21 26.76 1.50
CA ALA A 193 -11.81 25.36 1.29
C ALA A 193 -11.64 24.62 2.63
N THR A 194 -11.93 23.33 2.63
CA THR A 194 -11.52 22.43 3.71
C THR A 194 -10.03 22.13 3.56
N VAL A 195 -9.26 22.34 4.62
CA VAL A 195 -7.80 22.23 4.59
C VAL A 195 -7.35 21.17 5.60
N ILE A 196 -6.60 20.17 5.12
CA ILE A 196 -6.07 19.06 5.92
C ILE A 196 -4.58 18.91 5.64
N ALA A 197 -3.77 18.67 6.67
CA ALA A 197 -2.35 18.40 6.53
C ALA A 197 -2.00 16.97 6.97
N ILE A 198 -1.07 16.34 6.26
CA ILE A 198 -0.37 15.12 6.66
C ILE A 198 1.07 15.52 6.93
N SER A 199 1.53 15.40 8.19
CA SER A 199 2.78 15.99 8.64
C SER A 199 3.47 15.16 9.71
N HIS A 200 4.82 15.23 9.77
CA HIS A 200 5.58 14.67 10.89
C HIS A 200 5.54 15.56 12.15
N PHE A 201 5.28 16.84 11.98
CA PHE A 201 5.26 17.81 13.08
C PHE A 201 3.96 18.58 13.12
N ARG A 202 3.42 18.74 14.33
CA ARG A 202 2.30 19.61 14.61
C ARG A 202 2.85 21.00 14.96
N THR A 203 2.81 21.93 14.01
CA THR A 203 3.30 23.29 14.20
C THR A 203 2.15 24.25 14.46
N PRO A 204 2.40 25.39 15.16
CA PRO A 204 1.37 26.42 15.36
C PRO A 204 0.76 26.94 14.05
N ALA A 205 1.55 27.01 12.98
CA ALA A 205 1.07 27.43 11.66
C ALA A 205 0.06 26.41 11.09
N LEU A 206 0.34 25.11 11.19
CA LEU A 206 -0.62 24.07 10.77
C LEU A 206 -1.90 24.11 11.62
N GLU A 207 -1.77 24.27 12.93
CA GLU A 207 -2.93 24.36 13.83
C GLU A 207 -3.82 25.58 13.50
N GLN A 208 -3.21 26.68 13.10
CA GLN A 208 -3.95 27.87 12.70
C GLN A 208 -4.71 27.70 11.38
N HIS A 209 -4.10 27.01 10.39
CA HIS A 209 -4.63 26.99 9.02
C HIS A 209 -5.37 25.69 8.66
N CYS A 210 -5.14 24.57 9.34
CA CYS A 210 -5.77 23.30 9.02
C CYS A 210 -7.05 23.04 9.86
N HIS A 211 -7.99 22.34 9.26
CA HIS A 211 -9.15 21.79 9.97
C HIS A 211 -8.80 20.50 10.69
N ARG A 212 -7.86 19.73 10.14
CA ARG A 212 -7.28 18.52 10.73
C ARG A 212 -5.81 18.37 10.34
N ILE A 213 -5.05 17.74 11.23
CA ILE A 213 -3.64 17.39 11.01
C ILE A 213 -3.48 15.92 11.32
N ILE A 214 -3.18 15.13 10.29
CA ILE A 214 -2.86 13.70 10.44
C ILE A 214 -1.36 13.59 10.69
N MET A 215 -1.02 13.08 11.87
CA MET A 215 0.36 12.93 12.27
C MET A 215 0.97 11.63 11.74
N THR A 216 2.22 11.71 11.30
CA THR A 216 3.00 10.58 10.81
C THR A 216 4.37 10.54 11.50
N ALA A 217 4.98 9.36 11.55
CA ALA A 217 6.32 9.23 12.12
C ALA A 217 7.40 9.87 11.25
N ASP A 218 8.39 10.50 11.87
CA ASP A 218 9.59 11.01 11.20
C ASP A 218 10.70 9.94 11.19
N ARG A 219 11.56 10.00 10.18
CA ARG A 219 12.78 9.18 10.06
C ARG A 219 13.72 9.28 11.28
N ASN A 220 13.72 10.41 11.97
CA ASN A 220 14.56 10.64 13.15
C ASN A 220 14.30 9.65 14.28
N GLN A 221 13.18 8.94 14.26
CA GLN A 221 12.86 7.90 15.23
C GLN A 221 13.69 6.61 15.01
N THR A 222 14.32 6.46 13.85
CA THR A 222 15.24 5.33 13.60
C THR A 222 16.63 5.56 14.16
N HIS A 223 17.00 6.79 14.52
CA HIS A 223 18.35 7.21 14.98
C HIS A 223 19.49 6.83 14.01
N ASP A 224 19.19 6.58 12.74
CA ASP A 224 20.16 6.20 11.72
C ASP A 224 20.32 7.31 10.68
N ALA A 225 21.51 7.91 10.65
CA ALA A 225 21.84 8.99 9.73
C ALA A 225 21.84 8.58 8.26
N TYR A 226 22.00 7.30 7.97
CA TYR A 226 21.97 6.74 6.61
C TYR A 226 20.56 6.43 6.11
N PHE A 227 19.57 6.42 6.99
CA PHE A 227 18.17 6.22 6.62
C PHE A 227 17.52 7.53 6.23
N ILE A 228 17.32 7.75 4.94
CA ILE A 228 16.83 9.02 4.37
C ILE A 228 15.36 8.98 3.92
N ASN A 229 14.66 7.84 4.05
CA ASN A 229 13.29 7.71 3.58
C ASN A 229 12.32 8.51 4.45
N SER A 230 11.64 9.50 3.83
CA SER A 230 10.59 10.30 4.46
C SER A 230 9.19 10.01 3.88
N GLN A 231 9.06 9.00 3.01
CA GLN A 231 7.82 8.72 2.28
C GLN A 231 7.03 7.55 2.86
N LEU A 232 7.69 6.63 3.57
CA LEU A 232 7.05 5.40 4.03
C LEU A 232 5.82 5.67 4.90
N ALA A 233 5.93 6.60 5.84
CA ALA A 233 4.80 7.01 6.68
C ALA A 233 3.65 7.61 5.86
N ASN A 234 3.97 8.44 4.86
CA ASN A 234 2.97 9.00 3.96
C ASN A 234 2.29 7.91 3.12
N HIS A 235 3.06 6.93 2.60
CA HIS A 235 2.48 5.80 1.85
C HIS A 235 1.56 4.96 2.72
N PHE A 236 1.90 4.74 3.99
CA PHE A 236 1.02 4.04 4.92
C PHE A 236 -0.34 4.75 5.09
N ILE A 237 -0.34 6.09 5.22
CA ILE A 237 -1.59 6.88 5.25
C ILE A 237 -2.33 6.81 3.91
N ILE A 238 -1.61 6.88 2.78
CA ILE A 238 -2.21 6.76 1.44
C ILE A 238 -2.87 5.39 1.25
N ASP A 239 -2.25 4.33 1.73
CA ASP A 239 -2.81 2.98 1.66
C ASP A 239 -4.06 2.83 2.53
N LEU A 240 -4.04 3.33 3.78
CA LEU A 240 -5.22 3.34 4.66
C LEU A 240 -6.37 4.14 4.05
N LEU A 241 -6.09 5.33 3.54
CA LEU A 241 -7.09 6.17 2.88
C LEU A 241 -7.67 5.45 1.64
N SER A 242 -6.81 4.87 0.80
CA SER A 242 -7.25 4.12 -0.38
C SER A 242 -8.11 2.92 0.01
N TYR A 243 -7.74 2.21 1.07
CA TYR A 243 -8.51 1.08 1.60
C TYR A 243 -9.93 1.49 1.99
N HIS A 244 -10.08 2.60 2.73
CA HIS A 244 -11.40 3.09 3.13
C HIS A 244 -12.23 3.62 1.95
N LEU A 245 -11.62 4.38 1.02
CA LEU A 245 -12.33 4.87 -0.16
C LEU A 245 -12.83 3.75 -1.07
N LEU A 246 -12.07 2.65 -1.19
CA LEU A 246 -12.47 1.48 -2.00
C LEU A 246 -13.54 0.61 -1.34
N GLN A 247 -13.97 0.88 -0.08
CA GLN A 247 -15.17 0.26 0.50
C GLN A 247 -16.46 0.78 -0.17
N ASN A 248 -16.39 1.91 -0.87
CA ASN A 248 -17.49 2.43 -1.67
C ASN A 248 -17.52 1.68 -3.02
N GLU A 249 -18.66 1.03 -3.33
CA GLU A 249 -18.84 0.20 -4.54
C GLU A 249 -18.62 0.99 -5.83
N GLU A 250 -19.05 2.25 -5.89
CA GLU A 250 -18.86 3.12 -7.06
C GLU A 250 -17.36 3.40 -7.28
N ARG A 251 -16.61 3.72 -6.23
CA ARG A 251 -15.16 3.97 -6.26
C ARG A 251 -14.39 2.72 -6.68
N LEU A 252 -14.78 1.58 -6.16
CA LEU A 252 -14.21 0.29 -6.54
C LEU A 252 -14.47 -0.02 -8.01
N ALA A 253 -15.68 0.20 -8.51
CA ALA A 253 -16.04 -0.02 -9.92
C ALA A 253 -15.23 0.88 -10.86
N HIS A 254 -15.09 2.19 -10.56
CA HIS A 254 -14.25 3.11 -11.32
C HIS A 254 -12.78 2.68 -11.34
N PHE A 255 -12.25 2.30 -10.17
CA PHE A 255 -10.87 1.85 -10.05
C PHE A 255 -10.61 0.59 -10.87
N THR A 256 -11.48 -0.42 -10.77
CA THR A 256 -11.40 -1.69 -11.52
C THR A 256 -11.47 -1.44 -13.02
N SER A 257 -12.46 -0.67 -13.51
CA SER A 257 -12.58 -0.32 -14.92
C SER A 257 -11.36 0.40 -15.47
N SER A 258 -10.77 1.32 -14.68
CA SER A 258 -9.54 2.02 -15.06
C SER A 258 -8.36 1.06 -15.22
N TYR A 259 -8.28 0.03 -14.40
CA TYR A 259 -7.23 -0.99 -14.45
C TYR A 259 -7.40 -1.90 -15.68
N GLU A 260 -8.61 -2.34 -15.97
CA GLU A 260 -8.92 -3.14 -17.16
C GLU A 260 -8.55 -2.42 -18.45
N GLN A 261 -8.82 -1.12 -18.54
CA GLN A 261 -8.43 -0.31 -19.70
C GLN A 261 -6.91 -0.21 -19.88
N LEU A 262 -6.15 -0.15 -18.79
CA LEU A 262 -4.69 -0.17 -18.84
C LEU A 262 -4.15 -1.52 -19.29
N LEU A 263 -4.77 -2.62 -18.87
CA LEU A 263 -4.39 -3.98 -19.30
C LEU A 263 -4.77 -4.24 -20.75
N ALA A 264 -5.93 -3.82 -21.20
CA ALA A 264 -6.40 -4.02 -22.57
C ALA A 264 -5.50 -3.37 -23.64
N LYS A 265 -4.76 -2.32 -23.26
CA LYS A 265 -3.79 -1.63 -24.12
C LYS A 265 -2.39 -2.24 -24.12
N ARG A 266 -2.12 -3.17 -23.20
CA ARG A 266 -0.84 -3.90 -23.17
C ARG A 266 -0.99 -5.16 -24.01
N ALA A 267 0.02 -5.48 -24.85
CA ALA A 267 0.14 -6.79 -25.49
C ALA A 267 0.08 -7.87 -24.38
N PRO A 268 -0.41 -9.08 -24.65
CA PRO A 268 -0.68 -10.09 -23.63
C PRO A 268 0.58 -10.48 -22.88
N THR A 269 0.89 -9.73 -21.84
CA THR A 269 1.83 -10.11 -20.79
C THR A 269 0.99 -10.58 -19.61
N THR A 270 1.16 -11.79 -19.27
CA THR A 270 0.79 -12.72 -18.20
C THR A 270 0.17 -12.21 -16.88
N TYR A 271 -0.48 -11.05 -16.80
CA TYR A 271 -1.30 -10.66 -15.66
C TYR A 271 -2.78 -10.89 -16.02
N SER A 272 -3.35 -11.93 -15.43
CA SER A 272 -4.77 -12.28 -15.58
C SER A 272 -5.63 -11.32 -14.76
N THR A 273 -6.74 -10.89 -15.34
CA THR A 273 -7.83 -10.16 -14.66
C THR A 273 -8.48 -10.95 -13.52
N HIS A 274 -8.12 -12.21 -13.33
CA HIS A 274 -8.64 -13.09 -12.28
C HIS A 274 -8.27 -12.67 -10.85
N ASP A 275 -7.27 -11.82 -10.64
CA ASP A 275 -6.82 -11.46 -9.29
C ASP A 275 -7.70 -10.39 -8.63
N PHE A 276 -8.53 -9.67 -9.39
CA PHE A 276 -9.43 -8.64 -8.85
C PHE A 276 -10.84 -9.14 -8.53
N HIS A 277 -11.29 -10.25 -9.10
CA HIS A 277 -12.60 -10.84 -8.77
C HIS A 277 -12.65 -11.51 -7.39
N ARG A 278 -11.51 -11.72 -6.73
CA ARG A 278 -11.45 -12.28 -5.37
C ARG A 278 -11.78 -11.28 -4.26
N LEU A 279 -12.00 -10.02 -4.58
CA LEU A 279 -12.43 -9.00 -3.60
C LEU A 279 -13.96 -8.90 -3.51
N GLN A 280 -14.71 -9.71 -4.26
CA GLN A 280 -16.19 -9.71 -4.26
C GLN A 280 -16.81 -10.96 -3.61
N ASP A 281 -16.01 -11.93 -3.16
CA ASP A 281 -16.40 -13.09 -2.36
C ASP A 281 -15.81 -13.01 -0.93
#